data_06d0ff8a328abe6105fec9a9b4dd8a16
#
_entry.id   06d0ff8a328abe6105fec9a9b4dd8a16
#
_cell.length_a   1.000
_cell.length_b   1.000
_cell.length_c   1.000
_cell.angle_alpha   90.00
_cell.angle_beta   90.00
_cell.angle_gamma   90.00
#
_symmetry.space_group_name_H-M   'P 1'
#
loop_
_entity.id
_entity.type
_entity.pdbx_description
1 polymer ?
#
loop_
_entity_poly.entity_id
_entity_poly.type
_entity_poly.pdbx_seq_one_letter_code
_entity_poly.pdbx_strand_id
1 'polypeptide(L)'
;TDHAEGFGRVLACLEPATPQIAKDCELVNNPNLLSFLELRANVENRPLVENLSYFGNDKAVERQYHLDTWEAIKAAAERHNEPGVFTTFAAYEYSPAMVDRGKHHRNVIFRTSVTPDYAVSAFDADSEIDLWKQLDASCGEGCEFLTIPHNPNKSWGLAFASETIDGIPYTRDDWRLREKFEPLVEMFQIKG
;
A
#
# COMPACT_ATOMS: atom_id res chain seq x y z
N THR A 1 7.91 -3.65 4.33
CA THR A 1 7.25 -2.50 3.66
C THR A 1 5.98 -2.11 4.41
N ASP A 2 5.69 -0.82 4.45
CA ASP A 2 4.48 -0.31 5.06
C ASP A 2 3.32 -0.32 4.06
N HIS A 3 2.12 -0.57 4.55
CA HIS A 3 0.90 -0.53 3.73
C HIS A 3 0.61 0.89 3.27
N ALA A 4 0.56 1.13 1.95
CA ALA A 4 0.27 2.45 1.39
C ALA A 4 -1.11 3.00 1.83
N GLU A 5 -2.07 2.11 2.06
CA GLU A 5 -3.39 2.43 2.60
C GLU A 5 -3.35 3.00 4.03
N GLY A 6 -2.20 2.84 4.70
CA GLY A 6 -1.93 3.38 6.03
C GLY A 6 -1.09 4.65 6.06
N PHE A 7 -0.60 5.11 4.92
CA PHE A 7 0.29 6.26 4.85
C PHE A 7 -0.37 7.52 5.43
N GLY A 8 0.43 8.26 6.18
CA GLY A 8 0.00 9.48 6.84
C GLY A 8 -0.69 9.30 8.18
N ARG A 9 -1.19 8.11 8.53
CA ARG A 9 -1.94 7.92 9.79
C ARG A 9 -1.10 8.20 11.03
N VAL A 10 0.12 7.67 11.07
CA VAL A 10 1.01 7.91 12.21
C VAL A 10 1.40 9.37 12.26
N LEU A 11 1.77 9.96 11.14
CA LEU A 11 2.15 11.37 11.04
C LEU A 11 0.99 12.29 11.45
N ALA A 12 -0.22 12.02 10.96
CA ALA A 12 -1.42 12.76 11.34
C ALA A 12 -1.71 12.69 12.84
N CYS A 13 -1.34 11.60 13.51
CA CYS A 13 -1.51 11.47 14.95
C CYS A 13 -0.36 12.08 15.77
N LEU A 14 0.82 12.20 15.18
CA LEU A 14 1.93 12.93 15.82
C LEU A 14 1.79 14.46 15.68
N GLU A 15 1.31 14.89 14.51
CA GLU A 15 1.20 16.30 14.12
C GLU A 15 -0.20 16.57 13.55
N PRO A 16 -1.26 16.55 14.38
CA PRO A 16 -2.63 16.69 13.90
C PRO A 16 -2.91 18.09 13.38
N ALA A 17 -3.26 18.18 12.09
CA ALA A 17 -3.58 19.46 11.43
C ALA A 17 -4.90 20.07 11.90
N THR A 18 -5.80 19.28 12.50
CA THR A 18 -7.12 19.74 12.99
C THR A 18 -7.48 19.12 14.34
N PRO A 19 -8.35 19.79 15.14
CA PRO A 19 -8.85 19.22 16.40
C PRO A 19 -9.61 17.89 16.18
N GLN A 20 -10.24 17.69 15.05
CA GLN A 20 -10.94 16.45 14.73
C GLN A 20 -9.94 15.31 14.57
N ILE A 21 -8.85 15.52 13.82
CA ILE A 21 -7.78 14.52 13.66
C ILE A 21 -7.18 14.17 15.03
N ALA A 22 -6.91 15.18 15.87
CA ALA A 22 -6.39 14.95 17.23
C ALA A 22 -7.32 14.04 18.05
N LYS A 23 -8.63 14.26 17.97
CA LYS A 23 -9.63 13.41 18.62
C LYS A 23 -9.67 11.99 18.07
N ASP A 24 -9.63 11.83 16.76
CA ASP A 24 -9.64 10.51 16.11
C ASP A 24 -8.38 9.72 16.46
N CYS A 25 -7.24 10.42 16.63
CA CYS A 25 -5.98 9.82 17.06
C CYS A 25 -5.92 9.46 18.55
N GLU A 26 -6.80 9.97 19.37
CA GLU A 26 -6.82 9.64 20.81
C GLU A 26 -7.05 8.14 21.04
N LEU A 27 -7.87 7.50 20.22
CA LEU A 27 -8.10 6.05 20.23
C LEU A 27 -6.83 5.26 19.89
N VAL A 28 -5.98 5.79 19.01
CA VAL A 28 -4.73 5.15 18.58
C VAL A 28 -3.65 5.36 19.65
N ASN A 29 -3.59 6.53 20.24
CA ASN A 29 -2.57 6.89 21.23
C ASN A 29 -2.83 6.29 22.62
N ASN A 30 -4.08 5.94 22.93
CA ASN A 30 -4.49 5.29 24.18
C ASN A 30 -5.11 3.92 23.91
N PRO A 31 -4.33 2.94 23.43
CA PRO A 31 -4.85 1.62 23.09
C PRO A 31 -5.33 0.89 24.34
N ASN A 32 -6.62 0.66 24.43
CA ASN A 32 -7.24 -0.20 25.43
C ASN A 32 -8.18 -1.19 24.72
N LEU A 33 -8.71 -2.15 25.47
CA LEU A 33 -9.57 -3.19 24.89
C LEU A 33 -10.81 -2.58 24.17
N LEU A 34 -11.40 -1.53 24.71
CA LEU A 34 -12.57 -0.89 24.12
C LEU A 34 -12.22 -0.17 22.83
N SER A 35 -11.12 0.62 22.82
CA SER A 35 -10.64 1.28 21.59
C SER A 35 -10.24 0.27 20.50
N PHE A 36 -9.66 -0.86 20.89
CA PHE A 36 -9.34 -1.95 19.96
C PHE A 36 -10.61 -2.58 19.37
N LEU A 37 -11.62 -2.86 20.19
CA LEU A 37 -12.89 -3.43 19.72
C LEU A 37 -13.65 -2.43 18.84
N GLU A 38 -13.64 -1.15 19.19
CA GLU A 38 -14.27 -0.09 18.42
C GLU A 38 -13.57 0.10 17.06
N LEU A 39 -12.23 0.15 17.05
CA LEU A 39 -11.44 0.21 15.83
C LEU A 39 -11.73 -1.01 14.93
N ARG A 40 -11.79 -2.20 15.52
CA ARG A 40 -12.05 -3.45 14.81
C ARG A 40 -13.50 -3.51 14.26
N ALA A 41 -14.49 -3.12 15.04
CA ALA A 41 -15.88 -3.04 14.59
C ALA A 41 -16.04 -2.02 13.44
N ASN A 42 -15.31 -0.92 13.53
CA ASN A 42 -15.26 0.08 12.47
C ASN A 42 -14.62 -0.44 11.17
N VAL A 43 -13.62 -1.30 11.24
CA VAL A 43 -12.97 -1.94 10.08
C VAL A 43 -13.82 -3.06 9.47
N GLU A 44 -14.54 -3.83 10.29
CA GLU A 44 -15.36 -4.98 9.82
C GLU A 44 -16.67 -4.57 9.14
N ASN A 45 -17.19 -3.39 9.43
CA ASN A 45 -18.53 -2.93 8.99
C ASN A 45 -18.49 -1.90 7.86
N ARG A 46 -17.36 -1.65 7.23
CA ARG A 46 -17.23 -0.58 6.25
C ARG A 46 -16.68 -1.09 4.93
N PRO A 47 -17.23 -0.63 3.77
CA PRO A 47 -16.52 -0.73 2.51
C PRO A 47 -15.15 -0.07 2.71
N LEU A 48 -14.09 -0.77 2.34
CA LEU A 48 -12.71 -0.40 2.67
C LEU A 48 -12.28 0.99 2.18
N VAL A 49 -13.00 1.54 1.22
CA VAL A 49 -12.68 2.79 0.54
C VAL A 49 -13.23 4.02 1.25
N GLU A 50 -14.30 3.91 2.04
CA GLU A 50 -15.01 5.10 2.53
C GLU A 50 -14.68 5.52 3.95
N ASN A 51 -13.85 4.79 4.70
CA ASN A 51 -14.07 4.83 6.12
C ASN A 51 -12.91 4.81 7.06
N LEU A 52 -11.78 5.31 6.69
CA LEU A 52 -10.81 5.73 7.69
C LEU A 52 -10.54 7.22 7.52
N SER A 53 -11.53 8.03 7.84
CA SER A 53 -11.35 9.47 7.89
C SER A 53 -10.57 9.89 9.15
N TYR A 54 -9.37 9.32 9.35
CA TYR A 54 -8.39 9.89 10.28
C TYR A 54 -8.04 11.34 9.95
N PHE A 55 -8.53 11.82 8.81
CA PHE A 55 -8.23 13.13 8.26
C PHE A 55 -9.45 14.05 8.22
N GLY A 56 -10.52 13.73 8.98
CA GLY A 56 -11.72 14.55 9.04
C GLY A 56 -12.47 14.67 7.71
N ASN A 57 -12.38 13.66 6.83
CA ASN A 57 -12.94 13.65 5.47
C ASN A 57 -12.34 14.71 4.52
N ASP A 58 -11.24 15.36 4.89
CA ASP A 58 -10.53 16.30 4.02
C ASP A 58 -9.51 15.54 3.14
N LYS A 59 -9.91 15.32 1.89
CA LYS A 59 -9.08 14.60 0.90
C LYS A 59 -7.77 15.32 0.58
N ALA A 60 -7.70 16.62 0.70
CA ALA A 60 -6.47 17.37 0.46
C ALA A 60 -5.48 17.16 1.61
N VAL A 61 -5.97 17.21 2.83
CA VAL A 61 -5.17 16.93 4.05
C VAL A 61 -4.70 15.48 4.05
N GLU A 62 -5.57 14.52 3.76
CA GLU A 62 -5.22 13.11 3.62
C GLU A 62 -4.09 12.91 2.59
N ARG A 63 -4.26 13.50 1.41
CA ARG A 63 -3.25 13.42 0.35
C ARG A 63 -1.90 14.02 0.77
N GLN A 64 -1.90 15.13 1.49
CA GLN A 64 -0.66 15.74 1.96
C GLN A 64 0.09 14.84 2.94
N TYR A 65 -0.60 14.28 3.93
CA TYR A 65 0.03 13.32 4.87
C TYR A 65 0.55 12.07 4.16
N HIS A 66 -0.15 11.60 3.13
CA HIS A 66 0.31 10.47 2.32
C HIS A 66 1.62 10.82 1.60
N LEU A 67 1.68 11.98 0.94
CA LEU A 67 2.87 12.49 0.25
C LEU A 67 4.05 12.63 1.22
N ASP A 68 3.83 13.28 2.37
CA ASP A 68 4.88 13.52 3.38
C ASP A 68 5.43 12.20 3.92
N THR A 69 4.57 11.19 4.10
CA THR A 69 4.98 9.86 4.54
C THR A 69 5.80 9.15 3.46
N TRP A 70 5.38 9.23 2.19
CA TRP A 70 6.13 8.64 1.09
C TRP A 70 7.51 9.29 0.94
N GLU A 71 7.60 10.61 1.03
CA GLU A 71 8.88 11.34 1.03
C GLU A 71 9.79 10.91 2.20
N ALA A 72 9.22 10.73 3.39
CA ALA A 72 10.00 10.27 4.55
C ALA A 72 10.56 8.85 4.36
N ILE A 73 9.78 7.94 3.74
CA ILE A 73 10.23 6.58 3.41
C ILE A 73 11.37 6.61 2.38
N LYS A 74 11.21 7.39 1.30
CA LYS A 74 12.26 7.57 0.28
C LYS A 74 13.54 8.13 0.88
N ALA A 75 13.42 9.18 1.66
CA ALA A 75 14.55 9.80 2.34
C ALA A 75 15.24 8.85 3.33
N ALA A 76 14.49 7.98 4.00
CA ALA A 76 15.05 6.96 4.89
C ALA A 76 15.84 5.92 4.08
N ALA A 77 15.29 5.44 2.97
CA ALA A 77 15.98 4.53 2.09
C ALA A 77 17.31 5.12 1.60
N GLU A 78 17.30 6.34 1.08
CA GLU A 78 18.52 7.01 0.59
C GLU A 78 19.58 7.22 1.70
N ARG A 79 19.16 7.65 2.89
CA ARG A 79 20.10 7.87 4.01
C ARG A 79 20.86 6.62 4.43
N HIS A 80 20.25 5.46 4.26
CA HIS A 80 20.83 4.19 4.69
C HIS A 80 21.40 3.36 3.53
N ASN A 81 21.31 3.87 2.31
CA ASN A 81 21.90 3.20 1.15
C ASN A 81 23.41 3.48 1.10
N GLU A 82 24.20 2.46 1.38
CA GLU A 82 25.66 2.51 1.30
C GLU A 82 26.14 1.48 0.26
N PRO A 83 26.37 1.92 -0.99
CA PRO A 83 26.71 1.02 -2.08
C PRO A 83 27.89 0.10 -1.77
N GLY A 84 27.69 -1.20 -1.93
CA GLY A 84 28.69 -2.22 -1.65
C GLY A 84 28.76 -2.67 -0.18
N VAL A 85 28.06 -2.02 0.74
CA VAL A 85 28.00 -2.35 2.17
C VAL A 85 26.57 -2.73 2.58
N PHE A 86 25.63 -1.82 2.37
CA PHE A 86 24.23 -2.02 2.72
C PHE A 86 23.32 -1.40 1.66
N THR A 87 22.54 -2.23 0.99
CA THR A 87 21.62 -1.77 -0.06
C THR A 87 20.21 -1.63 0.50
N THR A 88 19.60 -0.49 0.25
CA THR A 88 18.21 -0.18 0.59
C THR A 88 17.41 0.17 -0.67
N PHE A 89 16.11 -0.04 -0.60
CA PHE A 89 15.19 0.30 -1.68
C PHE A 89 14.03 1.12 -1.13
N ALA A 90 13.62 2.17 -1.85
CA ALA A 90 12.32 2.75 -1.62
C ALA A 90 11.25 1.73 -2.00
N ALA A 91 10.34 1.44 -1.09
CA ALA A 91 9.32 0.42 -1.28
C ALA A 91 8.10 0.67 -0.40
N TYR A 92 6.96 0.13 -0.85
CA TYR A 92 5.72 0.13 -0.09
C TYR A 92 4.91 -1.14 -0.38
N GLU A 93 3.84 -1.37 0.35
CA GLU A 93 2.92 -2.48 0.14
C GLU A 93 1.58 -1.97 -0.38
N TYR A 94 1.18 -2.45 -1.55
CA TYR A 94 -0.17 -2.34 -2.08
C TYR A 94 -1.03 -3.44 -1.49
N SER A 95 -2.10 -3.10 -0.78
CA SER A 95 -2.84 -4.01 0.09
C SER A 95 -4.35 -3.93 -0.13
N PRO A 96 -4.84 -4.37 -1.31
CA PRO A 96 -6.27 -4.39 -1.58
C PRO A 96 -6.97 -5.34 -0.62
N ALA A 97 -8.14 -4.92 -0.18
CA ALA A 97 -8.99 -5.77 0.62
C ALA A 97 -9.74 -6.78 -0.24
N MET A 98 -9.83 -7.97 0.28
CA MET A 98 -10.66 -9.02 -0.28
C MET A 98 -11.80 -9.38 0.67
N VAL A 99 -12.88 -9.92 0.13
CA VAL A 99 -13.96 -10.52 0.93
C VAL A 99 -13.39 -11.59 1.87
N ASP A 100 -14.09 -11.88 2.97
CA ASP A 100 -13.73 -12.91 3.95
C ASP A 100 -12.28 -12.85 4.44
N ARG A 101 -11.70 -11.65 4.54
CA ARG A 101 -10.33 -11.42 5.02
C ARG A 101 -9.23 -12.05 4.16
N GLY A 102 -9.51 -12.35 2.91
CA GLY A 102 -8.50 -12.71 1.94
C GLY A 102 -7.47 -11.58 1.76
N LYS A 103 -6.28 -11.94 1.29
CA LYS A 103 -5.18 -10.98 1.09
C LYS A 103 -4.52 -11.21 -0.26
N HIS A 104 -4.45 -10.14 -1.03
CA HIS A 104 -3.82 -10.14 -2.34
C HIS A 104 -2.79 -9.02 -2.46
N HIS A 105 -1.96 -8.92 -1.43
CA HIS A 105 -1.00 -7.83 -1.26
C HIS A 105 0.24 -8.04 -2.12
N ARG A 106 0.89 -6.91 -2.48
CA ARG A 106 2.15 -6.86 -3.22
C ARG A 106 3.08 -5.85 -2.61
N ASN A 107 4.34 -6.21 -2.48
CA ASN A 107 5.39 -5.20 -2.31
C ASN A 107 5.62 -4.52 -3.65
N VAL A 108 5.68 -3.20 -3.65
CA VAL A 108 6.14 -2.38 -4.78
C VAL A 108 7.54 -1.90 -4.41
N ILE A 109 8.54 -2.27 -5.19
CA ILE A 109 9.96 -2.02 -4.88
C ILE A 109 10.57 -1.27 -6.05
N PHE A 110 11.18 -0.12 -5.78
CA PHE A 110 11.89 0.68 -6.77
C PHE A 110 13.38 0.37 -6.75
N ARG A 111 13.95 0.18 -7.94
CA ARG A 111 15.37 -0.17 -8.11
C ARG A 111 16.32 1.00 -7.81
N THR A 112 15.86 2.21 -8.07
CA THR A 112 16.65 3.45 -7.93
C THR A 112 15.91 4.42 -7.00
N SER A 113 16.56 5.55 -6.68
CA SER A 113 15.92 6.66 -5.96
C SER A 113 14.89 7.43 -6.80
N VAL A 114 14.88 7.20 -8.12
CA VAL A 114 13.85 7.78 -9.00
C VAL A 114 12.57 6.98 -8.86
N THR A 115 11.56 7.60 -8.29
CA THR A 115 10.26 6.99 -7.98
C THR A 115 9.14 7.96 -8.36
N PRO A 116 7.90 7.47 -8.51
CA PRO A 116 6.73 8.36 -8.56
C PRO A 116 6.64 9.22 -7.29
N ASP A 117 6.07 10.42 -7.44
CA ASP A 117 5.83 11.33 -6.31
C ASP A 117 4.77 10.79 -5.33
N TYR A 118 3.95 9.84 -5.77
CA TYR A 118 2.85 9.27 -5.01
C TYR A 118 2.93 7.74 -4.98
N ALA A 119 2.75 7.14 -3.82
CA ALA A 119 2.65 5.70 -3.66
C ALA A 119 1.21 5.25 -3.97
N VAL A 120 1.01 4.63 -5.12
CA VAL A 120 -0.30 4.15 -5.57
C VAL A 120 -0.81 3.06 -4.62
N SER A 121 -1.91 3.33 -3.96
CA SER A 121 -2.54 2.44 -2.98
C SER A 121 -3.79 1.74 -3.54
N ALA A 122 -4.39 0.86 -2.76
CA ALA A 122 -5.67 0.26 -3.11
C ALA A 122 -6.86 1.24 -3.05
N PHE A 123 -6.64 2.49 -2.62
CA PHE A 123 -7.62 3.57 -2.76
C PHE A 123 -7.56 4.24 -4.14
N ASP A 124 -6.49 4.01 -4.89
CA ASP A 124 -6.22 4.62 -6.19
C ASP A 124 -6.36 3.63 -7.33
N ALA A 125 -6.11 2.35 -7.06
CA ALA A 125 -6.12 1.26 -8.04
C ALA A 125 -6.99 0.10 -7.53
N ASP A 126 -8.02 -0.24 -8.26
CA ASP A 126 -8.99 -1.27 -7.88
C ASP A 126 -8.43 -2.70 -8.08
N SER A 127 -7.43 -2.83 -8.94
CA SER A 127 -6.80 -4.12 -9.25
C SER A 127 -5.28 -4.00 -9.42
N GLU A 128 -4.61 -5.14 -9.44
CA GLU A 128 -3.19 -5.20 -9.77
C GLU A 128 -2.88 -4.67 -11.18
N ILE A 129 -3.81 -4.82 -12.11
CA ILE A 129 -3.66 -4.28 -13.47
C ILE A 129 -3.67 -2.76 -13.46
N ASP A 130 -4.57 -2.15 -12.67
CA ASP A 130 -4.64 -0.70 -12.52
C ASP A 130 -3.42 -0.17 -11.78
N LEU A 131 -2.95 -0.88 -10.76
CA LEU A 131 -1.70 -0.57 -10.08
C LEU A 131 -0.53 -0.49 -11.08
N TRP A 132 -0.33 -1.54 -11.90
CA TRP A 132 0.78 -1.55 -12.86
C TRP A 132 0.66 -0.46 -13.91
N LYS A 133 -0.54 -0.20 -14.43
CA LYS A 133 -0.79 0.88 -15.40
C LYS A 133 -0.48 2.27 -14.82
N GLN A 134 -0.92 2.53 -13.58
CA GLN A 134 -0.67 3.80 -12.93
C GLN A 134 0.82 3.98 -12.60
N LEU A 135 1.47 2.93 -12.13
CA LEU A 135 2.91 2.96 -11.88
C LEU A 135 3.72 3.15 -13.16
N ASP A 136 3.40 2.43 -14.23
CA ASP A 136 4.09 2.57 -15.53
C ASP A 136 3.92 4.00 -16.11
N ALA A 137 2.75 4.58 -15.95
CA ALA A 137 2.46 5.95 -16.39
C ALA A 137 3.15 7.03 -15.55
N SER A 138 3.36 6.79 -14.25
CA SER A 138 3.99 7.75 -13.33
C SER A 138 5.49 7.56 -13.14
N CYS A 139 6.02 6.41 -13.55
CA CYS A 139 7.43 6.04 -13.47
C CYS A 139 8.17 6.62 -14.69
N GLY A 140 8.74 7.81 -14.55
CA GLY A 140 9.43 8.53 -15.61
C GLY A 140 10.79 7.95 -15.98
N GLU A 141 11.59 8.68 -16.72
CA GLU A 141 12.93 8.26 -17.13
C GLU A 141 13.83 7.97 -15.92
N GLY A 142 14.48 6.81 -15.92
CA GLY A 142 15.33 6.35 -14.82
C GLY A 142 14.58 5.70 -13.65
N CYS A 143 13.26 5.68 -13.66
CA CYS A 143 12.46 4.96 -12.72
C CYS A 143 12.28 3.50 -13.17
N GLU A 144 12.60 2.56 -12.30
CA GLU A 144 12.38 1.14 -12.53
C GLU A 144 11.76 0.52 -11.27
N PHE A 145 10.74 -0.31 -11.43
CA PHE A 145 10.09 -0.98 -10.31
C PHE A 145 9.73 -2.43 -10.64
N LEU A 146 9.50 -3.21 -9.60
CA LEU A 146 8.86 -4.51 -9.68
C LEU A 146 7.86 -4.68 -8.54
N THR A 147 6.93 -5.62 -8.71
CA THR A 147 5.99 -6.00 -7.66
C THR A 147 6.19 -7.46 -7.28
N ILE A 148 5.96 -7.78 -6.00
CA ILE A 148 6.07 -9.15 -5.47
C ILE A 148 4.82 -9.48 -4.67
N PRO A 149 3.93 -10.36 -5.17
CA PRO A 149 2.83 -10.87 -4.37
C PRO A 149 3.39 -11.77 -3.27
N HIS A 150 2.93 -11.55 -2.02
CA HIS A 150 3.52 -12.22 -0.86
C HIS A 150 2.49 -12.85 0.09
N ASN A 151 1.25 -13.03 -0.36
CA ASN A 151 0.22 -13.73 0.39
C ASN A 151 -0.40 -14.90 -0.39
N PRO A 152 0.37 -15.79 -1.05
CA PRO A 152 -0.20 -16.89 -1.85
C PRO A 152 -1.09 -17.80 -0.99
N ASN A 153 -0.76 -17.99 0.27
CA ASN A 153 -1.50 -18.78 1.25
C ASN A 153 -2.84 -18.16 1.70
N LYS A 154 -3.10 -16.88 1.39
CA LYS A 154 -4.31 -16.15 1.79
C LYS A 154 -5.03 -15.45 0.65
N SER A 155 -4.53 -15.60 -0.57
CA SER A 155 -5.10 -14.99 -1.77
C SER A 155 -6.20 -15.85 -2.42
N TRP A 156 -6.52 -17.00 -1.85
CA TRP A 156 -7.48 -17.98 -2.39
C TRP A 156 -7.16 -18.39 -3.83
N GLY A 157 -5.87 -18.45 -4.14
CA GLY A 157 -5.37 -18.81 -5.45
C GLY A 157 -5.19 -17.65 -6.43
N LEU A 158 -5.68 -16.45 -6.12
CA LEU A 158 -5.58 -15.28 -7.01
C LEU A 158 -4.14 -14.89 -7.34
N ALA A 159 -3.17 -15.14 -6.44
CA ALA A 159 -1.75 -14.90 -6.75
C ALA A 159 -1.27 -15.68 -7.99
N PHE A 160 -1.97 -16.76 -8.36
CA PHE A 160 -1.66 -17.62 -9.51
C PHE A 160 -2.80 -17.68 -10.55
N ALA A 161 -3.90 -16.96 -10.31
CA ALA A 161 -5.03 -16.94 -11.20
C ALA A 161 -4.76 -16.14 -12.50
N SER A 162 -5.59 -16.37 -13.47
CA SER A 162 -5.62 -15.67 -14.76
C SER A 162 -6.71 -14.59 -14.80
N GLU A 163 -7.03 -14.04 -13.64
CA GLU A 163 -8.06 -13.02 -13.45
C GLU A 163 -7.64 -12.04 -12.35
N THR A 164 -8.22 -10.84 -12.37
CA THR A 164 -8.01 -9.82 -11.36
C THR A 164 -8.72 -10.16 -10.06
N ILE A 165 -8.49 -9.36 -9.03
CA ILE A 165 -9.21 -9.45 -7.73
C ILE A 165 -10.75 -9.36 -7.90
N ASP A 166 -11.23 -8.69 -8.96
CA ASP A 166 -12.66 -8.56 -9.27
C ASP A 166 -13.19 -9.68 -10.17
N GLY A 167 -12.38 -10.71 -10.42
CA GLY A 167 -12.76 -11.84 -11.27
C GLY A 167 -12.80 -11.52 -12.76
N ILE A 168 -12.10 -10.47 -13.21
CA ILE A 168 -12.00 -10.10 -14.62
C ILE A 168 -10.86 -10.89 -15.27
N PRO A 169 -11.10 -11.71 -16.28
CA PRO A 169 -10.04 -12.48 -16.94
C PRO A 169 -8.96 -11.60 -17.55
N TYR A 170 -7.70 -11.97 -17.37
CA TYR A 170 -6.57 -11.27 -17.94
C TYR A 170 -6.60 -11.32 -19.47
N THR A 171 -6.44 -10.16 -20.08
CA THR A 171 -6.18 -10.03 -21.51
C THR A 171 -4.73 -10.36 -21.82
N ARG A 172 -4.39 -10.45 -23.12
CA ARG A 172 -3.00 -10.64 -23.56
C ARG A 172 -2.08 -9.49 -23.09
N ASP A 173 -2.62 -8.27 -23.01
CA ASP A 173 -1.83 -7.10 -22.59
C ASP A 173 -1.64 -7.06 -21.08
N ASP A 174 -2.61 -7.55 -20.30
CA ASP A 174 -2.47 -7.71 -18.85
C ASP A 174 -1.40 -8.75 -18.50
N TRP A 175 -1.31 -9.85 -19.26
CA TRP A 175 -0.21 -10.81 -19.11
C TRP A 175 1.16 -10.22 -19.40
N ARG A 176 1.28 -9.30 -20.38
CA ARG A 176 2.53 -8.59 -20.65
C ARG A 176 2.90 -7.64 -19.51
N LEU A 177 1.93 -6.97 -18.91
CA LEU A 177 2.16 -6.14 -17.72
C LEU A 177 2.66 -6.99 -16.56
N ARG A 178 2.02 -8.13 -16.32
CA ARG A 178 2.44 -9.06 -15.27
C ARG A 178 3.85 -9.58 -15.49
N GLU A 179 4.19 -10.04 -16.71
CA GLU A 179 5.54 -10.47 -17.08
C GLU A 179 6.58 -9.38 -16.82
N LYS A 180 6.24 -8.12 -17.13
CA LYS A 180 7.12 -6.98 -16.98
C LYS A 180 7.33 -6.59 -15.51
N PHE A 181 6.27 -6.55 -14.71
CA PHE A 181 6.27 -5.93 -13.39
C PHE A 181 6.19 -6.90 -12.22
N GLU A 182 5.77 -8.15 -12.43
CA GLU A 182 5.62 -9.16 -11.38
C GLU A 182 6.38 -10.46 -11.74
N PRO A 183 7.71 -10.39 -11.96
CA PRO A 183 8.50 -11.57 -12.37
C PRO A 183 8.77 -12.52 -11.19
N LEU A 184 8.45 -12.14 -9.96
CA LEU A 184 8.73 -12.89 -8.75
C LEU A 184 7.45 -13.09 -7.93
N VAL A 185 7.42 -14.15 -7.15
CA VAL A 185 6.37 -14.43 -6.15
C VAL A 185 7.02 -14.97 -4.89
N GLU A 186 6.57 -14.52 -3.74
CA GLU A 186 6.96 -15.10 -2.46
C GLU A 186 6.15 -16.38 -2.21
N MET A 187 6.83 -17.52 -2.24
CA MET A 187 6.19 -18.83 -2.12
C MET A 187 5.87 -19.22 -0.68
N PHE A 188 6.55 -18.65 0.29
CA PHE A 188 6.45 -19.03 1.70
C PHE A 188 6.72 -17.85 2.62
N GLN A 189 5.93 -17.73 3.68
CA GLN A 189 6.10 -16.76 4.77
C GLN A 189 6.09 -17.47 6.12
N ILE A 190 6.47 -16.73 7.19
CA ILE A 190 6.37 -17.20 8.59
C ILE A 190 4.92 -17.56 9.00
N LYS A 191 3.94 -17.05 8.29
CA LYS A 191 2.51 -17.33 8.52
C LYS A 191 1.98 -18.56 7.77
N GLY A 192 2.81 -19.29 7.07
CA GLY A 192 2.44 -20.43 6.24
C GLY A 192 2.33 -20.14 4.78
#